data_9ff5ef38ce243642a4fcfd8c81b24320
#
_entry.id   9ff5ef38ce243642a4fcfd8c81b24320
#
_cell.length_a   1.000
_cell.length_b   1.000
_cell.length_c   1.000
_cell.angle_alpha   90.00
_cell.angle_beta   90.00
_cell.angle_gamma   90.00
#
_symmetry.space_group_name_H-M   'P 1'
#
loop_
_entity.id
_entity.type
_entity.pdbx_description
1 polymer ?
#
loop_
_entity_poly.entity_id
_entity_poly.type
_entity_poly.pdbx_seq_one_letter_code
_entity_poly.pdbx_strand_id
1 'polypeptide(L)'
;LKQRPEAALVNTSSIFGMIALERQSVYHTAKFAVRGFTECLAKEMKDSTVQIHCVHPGHIGTNIVTNARMNKSEESASSMERLVGKVMGLGDSQEELAKFFRENGMHASRASEVILNGVRKKRSRIMVGTDAKLMDLAQRLTPMHYETLFPLFTLPLTLLRNKKPLKGMPAEIATPTSASPK
;
A
#
# COMPACT_ATOMS: atom_id res chain seq x y z
N LEU A 1 9.32 -20.97 -13.23
CA LEU A 1 8.26 -21.26 -12.27
C LEU A 1 7.47 -22.51 -12.67
N LYS A 2 6.98 -22.60 -13.91
CA LYS A 2 6.15 -23.73 -14.40
C LYS A 2 6.77 -25.13 -14.22
N GLN A 3 8.09 -25.24 -14.14
CA GLN A 3 8.82 -26.51 -13.94
C GLN A 3 8.91 -26.92 -12.45
N ARG A 4 8.39 -26.13 -11.54
CA ARG A 4 8.39 -26.45 -10.11
C ARG A 4 7.06 -27.09 -9.71
N PRO A 5 7.08 -28.05 -8.78
CA PRO A 5 5.85 -28.70 -8.29
C PRO A 5 4.94 -27.71 -7.57
N GLU A 6 5.51 -26.66 -6.98
CA GLU A 6 4.81 -25.54 -6.38
C GLU A 6 5.62 -24.25 -6.59
N ALA A 7 4.96 -23.17 -7.01
CA ALA A 7 5.55 -21.86 -7.19
C ALA A 7 4.52 -20.76 -6.95
N ALA A 8 4.99 -19.58 -6.52
CA ALA A 8 4.16 -18.39 -6.37
C ALA A 8 4.83 -17.19 -7.05
N LEU A 9 4.05 -16.42 -7.79
CA LEU A 9 4.41 -15.10 -8.29
C LEU A 9 3.60 -14.05 -7.53
N VAL A 10 4.31 -13.11 -6.91
CA VAL A 10 3.70 -12.06 -6.09
C VAL A 10 4.03 -10.71 -6.69
N ASN A 11 3.04 -10.04 -7.25
CA ASN A 11 3.17 -8.69 -7.77
C ASN A 11 2.64 -7.68 -6.76
N THR A 12 3.40 -6.61 -6.52
CA THR A 12 3.02 -5.55 -5.58
C THR A 12 2.41 -4.37 -6.32
N SER A 13 1.08 -4.27 -6.27
CA SER A 13 0.33 -3.10 -6.67
C SER A 13 0.29 -2.07 -5.52
N SER A 14 -0.86 -1.56 -5.19
CA SER A 14 -1.16 -0.63 -4.09
C SER A 14 -2.66 -0.60 -3.88
N ILE A 15 -3.13 0.00 -2.79
CA ILE A 15 -4.50 0.48 -2.70
C ILE A 15 -4.80 1.48 -3.84
N PHE A 16 -3.82 2.24 -4.27
CA PHE A 16 -3.89 3.14 -5.44
C PHE A 16 -3.89 2.42 -6.80
N GLY A 17 -3.95 1.11 -6.84
CA GLY A 17 -4.36 0.29 -7.98
C GLY A 17 -5.84 -0.10 -7.93
N MET A 18 -6.62 0.48 -6.99
CA MET A 18 -8.07 0.25 -6.82
C MET A 18 -8.85 1.56 -6.77
N ILE A 19 -8.30 2.57 -6.12
CA ILE A 19 -8.84 3.91 -6.00
C ILE A 19 -7.92 4.89 -6.70
N ALA A 20 -8.44 6.04 -7.09
CA ALA A 20 -7.67 7.13 -7.68
C ALA A 20 -7.76 8.38 -6.80
N LEU A 21 -6.65 9.10 -6.70
CA LEU A 21 -6.57 10.42 -6.10
C LEU A 21 -6.00 11.37 -7.14
N GLU A 22 -6.39 12.62 -7.07
CA GLU A 22 -5.87 13.66 -7.94
C GLU A 22 -4.35 13.83 -7.81
N ARG A 23 -3.70 14.37 -8.86
CA ARG A 23 -2.26 14.73 -8.90
C ARG A 23 -1.28 13.54 -8.86
N GLN A 24 -1.77 12.31 -8.92
CA GLN A 24 -0.94 11.10 -8.92
C GLN A 24 -1.27 10.17 -10.09
N SER A 25 -1.73 10.71 -11.22
CA SER A 25 -2.20 9.92 -12.37
C SER A 25 -1.18 8.88 -12.86
N VAL A 26 0.09 9.24 -12.94
CA VAL A 26 1.17 8.33 -13.37
C VAL A 26 1.32 7.14 -12.41
N TYR A 27 1.32 7.41 -11.10
CA TYR A 27 1.43 6.36 -10.08
C TYR A 27 0.21 5.43 -10.12
N HIS A 28 -0.99 6.01 -10.18
CA HIS A 28 -2.23 5.24 -10.29
C HIS A 28 -2.24 4.39 -11.54
N THR A 29 -1.93 4.96 -12.70
CA THR A 29 -1.85 4.22 -13.97
C THR A 29 -0.93 3.01 -13.83
N ALA A 30 0.27 3.18 -13.28
CA ALA A 30 1.22 2.09 -13.07
C ALA A 30 0.64 1.00 -12.15
N LYS A 31 -0.01 1.39 -11.03
CA LYS A 31 -0.53 0.43 -10.06
C LYS A 31 -1.80 -0.27 -10.51
N PHE A 32 -2.68 0.40 -11.27
CA PHE A 32 -3.81 -0.23 -11.96
C PHE A 32 -3.31 -1.22 -13.03
N ALA A 33 -2.27 -0.86 -13.80
CA ALA A 33 -1.68 -1.76 -14.78
C ALA A 33 -1.11 -3.03 -14.14
N VAL A 34 -0.37 -2.91 -13.03
CA VAL A 34 0.13 -4.08 -12.26
C VAL A 34 -1.01 -4.97 -11.81
N ARG A 35 -2.11 -4.40 -11.31
CA ARG A 35 -3.29 -5.15 -10.91
C ARG A 35 -3.91 -5.87 -12.11
N GLY A 36 -4.21 -5.15 -13.19
CA GLY A 36 -4.86 -5.72 -14.39
C GLY A 36 -4.01 -6.85 -15.00
N PHE A 37 -2.69 -6.62 -15.14
CA PHE A 37 -1.75 -7.64 -15.58
C PHE A 37 -1.80 -8.89 -14.68
N THR A 38 -1.76 -8.71 -13.36
CA THR A 38 -1.74 -9.82 -12.41
C THR A 38 -3.04 -10.61 -12.43
N GLU A 39 -4.19 -9.93 -12.51
CA GLU A 39 -5.50 -10.57 -12.59
C GLU A 39 -5.69 -11.35 -13.91
N CYS A 40 -5.16 -10.83 -15.02
CA CYS A 40 -5.14 -11.52 -16.31
C CYS A 40 -4.25 -12.76 -16.26
N LEU A 41 -3.01 -12.58 -15.81
CA LEU A 41 -2.04 -13.67 -15.68
C LEU A 41 -2.54 -14.80 -14.76
N ALA A 42 -3.27 -14.47 -13.69
CA ALA A 42 -3.88 -15.48 -12.81
C ALA A 42 -4.90 -16.36 -13.54
N LYS A 43 -5.64 -15.81 -14.51
CA LYS A 43 -6.57 -16.58 -15.34
C LYS A 43 -5.84 -17.43 -16.37
N GLU A 44 -4.80 -16.89 -17.00
CA GLU A 44 -3.97 -17.61 -17.96
C GLU A 44 -3.21 -18.79 -17.33
N MET A 45 -2.85 -18.65 -16.05
CA MET A 45 -2.09 -19.66 -15.30
C MET A 45 -2.96 -20.61 -14.47
N LYS A 46 -4.27 -20.57 -14.65
CA LYS A 46 -5.27 -21.33 -13.85
C LYS A 46 -4.94 -22.82 -13.76
N ASP A 47 -4.51 -23.42 -14.86
CA ASP A 47 -4.24 -24.85 -14.95
C ASP A 47 -2.75 -25.19 -14.72
N SER A 48 -1.99 -24.29 -14.12
CA SER A 48 -0.58 -24.47 -13.79
C SER A 48 -0.36 -24.65 -12.29
N THR A 49 0.84 -25.11 -11.92
CA THR A 49 1.30 -25.20 -10.52
C THR A 49 1.67 -23.83 -9.92
N VAL A 50 1.66 -22.76 -10.73
CA VAL A 50 2.09 -21.42 -10.31
C VAL A 50 0.91 -20.63 -9.76
N GLN A 51 0.98 -20.26 -8.49
CA GLN A 51 0.00 -19.36 -7.87
C GLN A 51 0.35 -17.90 -8.18
N ILE A 52 -0.64 -17.11 -8.54
CA ILE A 52 -0.48 -15.70 -8.89
C ILE A 52 -1.19 -14.83 -7.85
N HIS A 53 -0.44 -13.92 -7.24
CA HIS A 53 -0.92 -13.06 -6.18
C HIS A 53 -0.71 -11.58 -6.51
N CYS A 54 -1.75 -10.77 -6.32
CA CYS A 54 -1.67 -9.31 -6.35
C CYS A 54 -1.76 -8.76 -4.92
N VAL A 55 -0.71 -8.07 -4.48
CA VAL A 55 -0.66 -7.45 -3.16
C VAL A 55 -1.06 -5.98 -3.29
N HIS A 56 -1.94 -5.54 -2.41
CA HIS A 56 -2.41 -4.16 -2.32
C HIS A 56 -2.08 -3.60 -0.93
N PRO A 57 -0.87 -3.04 -0.75
CA PRO A 57 -0.53 -2.35 0.49
C PRO A 57 -1.33 -1.07 0.64
N GLY A 58 -1.80 -0.82 1.86
CA GLY A 58 -2.22 0.49 2.31
C GLY A 58 -1.03 1.27 2.86
N HIS A 59 -1.20 1.88 4.03
CA HIS A 59 -0.18 2.68 4.67
C HIS A 59 0.85 1.80 5.40
N ILE A 60 2.02 1.62 4.80
CA ILE A 60 3.14 0.85 5.38
C ILE A 60 4.27 1.80 5.79
N GLY A 61 4.75 1.66 7.02
CA GLY A 61 5.81 2.47 7.60
C GLY A 61 7.19 2.11 7.04
N THR A 62 7.47 2.57 5.83
CA THR A 62 8.76 2.40 5.13
C THR A 62 9.33 3.73 4.70
N ASN A 63 10.54 3.72 4.16
CA ASN A 63 11.21 4.92 3.62
C ASN A 63 10.72 5.30 2.20
N ILE A 64 9.57 4.80 1.75
CA ILE A 64 9.06 5.02 0.39
C ILE A 64 8.92 6.51 0.07
N VAL A 65 8.43 7.31 1.03
CA VAL A 65 8.27 8.77 0.85
C VAL A 65 9.62 9.48 0.87
N THR A 66 10.53 9.07 1.75
CA THR A 66 11.89 9.65 1.82
C THR A 66 12.66 9.43 0.51
N ASN A 67 12.49 8.24 -0.09
CA ASN A 67 13.21 7.87 -1.32
C ASN A 67 12.45 8.29 -2.59
N ALA A 68 11.25 8.84 -2.47
CA ALA A 68 10.48 9.30 -3.63
C ALA A 68 11.08 10.59 -4.22
N ARG A 69 11.16 10.63 -5.56
CA ARG A 69 11.42 11.88 -6.27
C ARG A 69 10.10 12.64 -6.40
N MET A 70 9.94 13.69 -5.62
CA MET A 70 8.76 14.55 -5.70
C MET A 70 9.07 15.77 -6.57
N ASN A 71 8.30 15.95 -7.63
CA ASN A 71 8.33 17.22 -8.35
C ASN A 71 7.62 18.27 -7.49
N LYS A 72 8.37 19.26 -7.03
CA LYS A 72 7.82 20.45 -6.41
C LYS A 72 7.20 21.33 -7.50
N SER A 73 5.98 21.00 -7.95
CA SER A 73 5.18 21.98 -8.67
C SER A 73 4.60 22.94 -7.62
N GLU A 74 4.80 24.23 -7.83
CA GLU A 74 4.33 25.32 -6.95
C GLU A 74 2.80 25.49 -6.93
N GLU A 75 2.06 24.57 -7.52
CA GLU A 75 0.61 24.60 -7.49
C GLU A 75 0.07 24.20 -6.11
N SER A 76 -0.64 25.11 -5.53
CA SER A 76 -1.30 25.00 -4.23
C SER A 76 -2.14 23.70 -4.15
N ALA A 77 -1.94 22.96 -3.07
CA ALA A 77 -2.74 21.77 -2.76
C ALA A 77 -4.24 22.07 -2.83
N SER A 78 -5.02 21.14 -3.37
CA SER A 78 -6.48 21.27 -3.41
C SER A 78 -7.07 21.35 -2.00
N SER A 79 -8.29 21.88 -1.88
CA SER A 79 -8.97 21.96 -0.59
C SER A 79 -9.13 20.59 0.07
N MET A 80 -9.33 19.55 -0.73
CA MET A 80 -9.44 18.16 -0.25
C MET A 80 -8.08 17.62 0.23
N GLU A 81 -7.00 17.87 -0.51
CA GLU A 81 -5.64 17.49 -0.08
C GLU A 81 -5.26 18.15 1.24
N ARG A 82 -5.58 19.44 1.41
CA ARG A 82 -5.37 20.17 2.68
C ARG A 82 -6.19 19.58 3.79
N LEU A 83 -7.46 19.24 3.52
CA LEU A 83 -8.33 18.62 4.51
C LEU A 83 -7.82 17.24 4.91
N VAL A 84 -7.49 16.38 3.95
CA VAL A 84 -6.92 15.04 4.18
C VAL A 84 -5.57 15.17 4.88
N GLY A 85 -4.70 16.07 4.43
CA GLY A 85 -3.41 16.36 5.08
C GLY A 85 -3.62 16.78 6.54
N LYS A 86 -4.53 17.72 6.80
CA LYS A 86 -4.83 18.22 8.15
C LYS A 86 -5.46 17.14 9.05
N VAL A 87 -6.41 16.36 8.54
CA VAL A 87 -7.07 15.26 9.28
C VAL A 87 -6.11 14.11 9.54
N MET A 88 -5.21 13.82 8.61
CA MET A 88 -4.20 12.77 8.75
C MET A 88 -2.93 13.26 9.47
N GLY A 89 -2.83 14.54 9.81
CA GLY A 89 -1.63 15.14 10.40
C GLY A 89 -0.45 15.12 9.43
N LEU A 90 -0.72 15.20 8.13
CA LEU A 90 0.29 15.29 7.08
C LEU A 90 0.75 16.74 7.01
N GLY A 91 2.05 16.98 7.25
CA GLY A 91 2.64 18.28 7.07
C GLY A 91 2.82 18.64 5.60
N ASP A 92 3.07 19.90 5.32
CA ASP A 92 3.27 20.43 3.96
C ASP A 92 4.66 20.08 3.37
N SER A 93 5.55 19.47 4.17
CA SER A 93 6.89 19.09 3.74
C SER A 93 7.03 17.59 3.49
N GLN A 94 7.92 17.21 2.55
CA GLN A 94 8.24 15.79 2.30
C GLN A 94 8.77 15.10 3.56
N GLU A 95 9.48 15.82 4.41
CA GLU A 95 10.06 15.29 5.66
C GLU A 95 8.98 14.94 6.68
N GLU A 96 7.99 15.81 6.86
CA GLU A 96 6.85 15.58 7.75
C GLU A 96 5.99 14.43 7.24
N LEU A 97 5.74 14.38 5.94
CA LEU A 97 5.04 13.26 5.31
C LEU A 97 5.81 11.94 5.51
N ALA A 98 7.13 11.96 5.28
CA ALA A 98 7.98 10.78 5.50
C ALA A 98 7.99 10.33 6.97
N LYS A 99 8.05 11.28 7.91
CA LYS A 99 7.93 10.99 9.34
C LYS A 99 6.57 10.39 9.68
N PHE A 100 5.50 11.00 9.19
CA PHE A 100 4.15 10.48 9.38
C PHE A 100 4.01 9.05 8.86
N PHE A 101 4.51 8.77 7.65
CA PHE A 101 4.47 7.42 7.07
C PHE A 101 5.23 6.40 7.92
N ARG A 102 6.41 6.74 8.41
CA ARG A 102 7.21 5.85 9.27
C ARG A 102 6.57 5.56 10.61
N GLU A 103 6.09 6.61 11.28
CA GLU A 103 5.58 6.49 12.65
C GLU A 103 4.17 5.92 12.72
N ASN A 104 3.39 6.14 11.69
CA ASN A 104 1.96 5.84 11.67
C ASN A 104 1.56 4.69 10.74
N GLY A 105 2.45 4.24 9.87
CA GLY A 105 2.21 3.10 9.01
C GLY A 105 2.31 1.75 9.73
N MET A 106 1.76 0.72 9.10
CA MET A 106 1.97 -0.66 9.57
C MET A 106 3.45 -1.00 9.47
N HIS A 107 4.01 -1.63 10.50
CA HIS A 107 5.41 -2.06 10.48
C HIS A 107 5.67 -3.05 9.34
N ALA A 108 6.81 -2.92 8.65
CA ALA A 108 7.14 -3.71 7.46
C ALA A 108 7.13 -5.23 7.71
N SER A 109 7.59 -5.68 8.89
CA SER A 109 7.54 -7.10 9.27
C SER A 109 6.12 -7.63 9.37
N ARG A 110 5.19 -6.81 9.91
CA ARG A 110 3.78 -7.19 9.98
C ARG A 110 3.15 -7.26 8.59
N ALA A 111 3.51 -6.31 7.72
CA ALA A 111 3.06 -6.33 6.32
C ALA A 111 3.55 -7.60 5.61
N SER A 112 4.82 -7.97 5.79
CA SER A 112 5.40 -9.20 5.22
C SER A 112 4.69 -10.46 5.72
N GLU A 113 4.36 -10.54 7.00
CA GLU A 113 3.59 -11.66 7.56
C GLU A 113 2.19 -11.79 6.92
N VAL A 114 1.48 -10.67 6.74
CA VAL A 114 0.17 -10.64 6.08
C VAL A 114 0.29 -11.13 4.64
N ILE A 115 1.32 -10.71 3.91
CA ILE A 115 1.58 -11.13 2.53
C ILE A 115 1.85 -12.63 2.49
N LEU A 116 2.80 -13.14 3.28
CA LEU A 116 3.14 -14.57 3.32
C LEU A 116 1.96 -15.44 3.72
N ASN A 117 1.15 -15.00 4.68
CA ASN A 117 -0.08 -15.68 5.04
C ASN A 117 -1.11 -15.68 3.90
N GLY A 118 -1.19 -14.59 3.13
CA GLY A 118 -2.02 -14.52 1.94
C GLY A 118 -1.60 -15.53 0.87
N VAL A 119 -0.29 -15.64 0.62
CA VAL A 119 0.30 -16.62 -0.30
C VAL A 119 0.01 -18.05 0.16
N ARG A 120 0.31 -18.38 1.44
CA ARG A 120 0.01 -19.71 2.01
C ARG A 120 -1.46 -20.10 1.89
N LYS A 121 -2.37 -19.11 2.02
CA LYS A 121 -3.81 -19.30 1.87
C LYS A 121 -4.30 -19.22 0.42
N LYS A 122 -3.40 -19.19 -0.55
CA LYS A 122 -3.66 -19.15 -1.99
C LYS A 122 -4.60 -18.00 -2.42
N ARG A 123 -4.50 -16.85 -1.75
CA ARG A 123 -5.35 -15.69 -2.06
C ARG A 123 -4.82 -14.96 -3.28
N SER A 124 -5.60 -14.86 -4.35
CA SER A 124 -5.23 -14.11 -5.55
C SER A 124 -5.06 -12.61 -5.27
N ARG A 125 -5.82 -12.05 -4.32
CA ARG A 125 -5.76 -10.64 -3.89
C ARG A 125 -5.45 -10.56 -2.41
N ILE A 126 -4.37 -9.85 -2.05
CA ILE A 126 -3.87 -9.73 -0.68
C ILE A 126 -3.89 -8.26 -0.28
N MET A 127 -4.86 -7.89 0.56
CA MET A 127 -4.97 -6.54 1.14
C MET A 127 -4.11 -6.45 2.39
N VAL A 128 -3.18 -5.47 2.42
CA VAL A 128 -2.27 -5.27 3.55
C VAL A 128 -2.62 -3.97 4.26
N GLY A 129 -3.20 -4.10 5.43
CA GLY A 129 -3.71 -2.99 6.25
C GLY A 129 -5.23 -2.97 6.33
N THR A 130 -5.75 -2.40 7.41
CA THR A 130 -7.18 -2.17 7.59
C THR A 130 -7.68 -1.06 6.68
N ASP A 131 -6.87 -0.03 6.48
CA ASP A 131 -7.05 1.04 5.51
C ASP A 131 -7.29 0.49 4.09
N ALA A 132 -6.41 -0.42 3.63
CA ALA A 132 -6.55 -1.04 2.32
C ALA A 132 -7.87 -1.81 2.18
N LYS A 133 -8.29 -2.54 3.21
CA LYS A 133 -9.56 -3.28 3.21
C LYS A 133 -10.78 -2.37 3.18
N LEU A 134 -10.75 -1.29 3.98
CA LEU A 134 -11.84 -0.33 4.04
C LEU A 134 -12.00 0.43 2.73
N MET A 135 -10.89 0.85 2.12
CA MET A 135 -10.91 1.54 0.84
C MET A 135 -11.36 0.62 -0.31
N ASP A 136 -10.96 -0.68 -0.31
CA ASP A 136 -11.47 -1.67 -1.27
C ASP A 136 -12.99 -1.82 -1.11
N LEU A 137 -13.49 -1.87 0.12
CA LEU A 137 -14.92 -1.95 0.39
C LEU A 137 -15.65 -0.69 -0.08
N ALA A 138 -15.14 0.50 0.25
CA ALA A 138 -15.72 1.77 -0.17
C ALA A 138 -15.81 1.87 -1.69
N GLN A 139 -14.74 1.54 -2.41
CA GLN A 139 -14.71 1.55 -3.86
C GLN A 139 -15.73 0.56 -4.48
N ARG A 140 -15.97 -0.59 -3.85
CA ARG A 140 -16.97 -1.56 -4.31
C ARG A 140 -18.41 -1.09 -4.10
N LEU A 141 -18.66 -0.40 -2.99
CA LEU A 141 -20.00 0.11 -2.66
C LEU A 141 -20.34 1.39 -3.41
N THR A 142 -19.37 2.27 -3.58
CA THR A 142 -19.54 3.60 -4.21
C THR A 142 -18.43 3.88 -5.22
N PRO A 143 -18.42 3.20 -6.39
CA PRO A 143 -17.28 3.25 -7.33
C PRO A 143 -16.89 4.63 -7.82
N MET A 144 -17.86 5.57 -7.89
CA MET A 144 -17.64 6.95 -8.36
C MET A 144 -17.56 7.98 -7.24
N HIS A 145 -17.87 7.58 -5.99
CA HIS A 145 -18.02 8.51 -4.87
C HIS A 145 -17.30 8.03 -3.59
N TYR A 146 -16.38 7.05 -3.70
CA TYR A 146 -15.65 6.52 -2.54
C TYR A 146 -14.87 7.59 -1.78
N GLU A 147 -14.51 8.70 -2.43
CA GLU A 147 -13.80 9.83 -1.83
C GLU A 147 -14.63 10.49 -0.71
N THR A 148 -15.94 10.52 -0.83
CA THR A 148 -16.84 11.09 0.17
C THR A 148 -16.84 10.30 1.48
N LEU A 149 -16.39 9.03 1.42
CA LEU A 149 -16.29 8.14 2.58
C LEU A 149 -14.92 8.21 3.27
N PHE A 150 -13.90 8.86 2.68
CA PHE A 150 -12.57 8.97 3.26
C PHE A 150 -12.54 9.55 4.68
N PRO A 151 -13.26 10.65 4.98
CA PRO A 151 -13.28 11.18 6.35
C PRO A 151 -13.82 10.18 7.37
N LEU A 152 -14.81 9.37 6.98
CA LEU A 152 -15.41 8.34 7.84
C LEU A 152 -14.42 7.21 8.16
N PHE A 153 -13.53 6.89 7.24
CA PHE A 153 -12.56 5.79 7.39
C PHE A 153 -11.24 6.24 8.02
N THR A 154 -10.85 7.50 7.90
CA THR A 154 -9.60 8.01 8.46
C THR A 154 -9.70 8.28 9.97
N LEU A 155 -10.87 8.67 10.47
CA LEU A 155 -11.09 8.97 11.89
C LEU A 155 -10.86 7.73 12.80
N PRO A 156 -11.45 6.55 12.53
CA PRO A 156 -11.23 5.38 13.39
C PRO A 156 -9.87 4.69 13.15
N LEU A 157 -9.21 4.90 12.01
CA LEU A 157 -7.90 4.29 11.73
C LEU A 157 -6.80 4.83 12.63
N THR A 158 -6.89 6.06 13.07
CA THR A 158 -5.98 6.63 14.07
C THR A 158 -6.13 5.96 15.44
N LEU A 159 -7.30 5.41 15.75
CA LEU A 159 -7.63 4.73 17.02
C LEU A 159 -7.27 3.22 16.98
N LEU A 160 -7.34 2.57 15.81
CA LEU A 160 -7.14 1.11 15.66
C LEU A 160 -5.68 0.72 15.34
N ARG A 161 -4.76 1.63 15.44
CA ARG A 161 -3.38 1.48 15.01
C ARG A 161 -2.55 0.56 15.90
N ASN A 162 -2.24 -0.64 15.43
CA ASN A 162 -1.26 -1.53 16.05
C ASN A 162 0.16 -1.10 15.66
N LYS A 163 0.80 -0.28 16.50
CA LYS A 163 2.14 0.30 16.30
C LYS A 163 3.31 -0.63 16.67
N LYS A 164 3.07 -1.83 17.21
CA LYS A 164 4.15 -2.66 17.77
C LYS A 164 4.75 -3.62 16.74
N PRO A 165 6.09 -3.70 16.63
CA PRO A 165 6.76 -4.76 15.89
C PRO A 165 6.45 -6.12 16.54
N LEU A 166 6.56 -7.19 15.77
CA LEU A 166 6.38 -8.55 16.27
C LEU A 166 7.45 -8.85 17.35
N LYS A 167 7.04 -9.41 18.49
CA LYS A 167 7.98 -9.89 19.52
C LYS A 167 8.91 -10.94 18.90
N GLY A 168 10.23 -10.76 19.04
CA GLY A 168 11.24 -11.74 18.65
C GLY A 168 12.00 -11.43 17.35
N MET A 169 11.80 -10.27 16.73
CA MET A 169 12.59 -9.87 15.56
C MET A 169 13.95 -9.28 15.98
N PRO A 170 15.07 -9.66 15.30
CA PRO A 170 16.38 -9.05 15.53
C PRO A 170 16.33 -7.55 15.22
N ALA A 171 17.02 -6.75 16.02
CA ALA A 171 17.05 -5.27 15.89
C ALA A 171 17.64 -4.79 14.53
N GLU A 172 18.45 -5.60 13.87
CA GLU A 172 19.09 -5.30 12.58
C GLU A 172 18.09 -5.10 11.41
N ILE A 173 16.90 -5.71 11.49
CA ILE A 173 15.88 -5.55 10.43
C ILE A 173 15.01 -4.31 10.69
N ALA A 174 15.10 -3.72 11.87
CA ALA A 174 14.30 -2.55 12.25
C ALA A 174 14.92 -1.21 11.82
N THR A 175 16.20 -1.17 11.47
CA THR A 175 16.88 0.04 10.98
C THR A 175 17.22 -0.11 9.51
N PRO A 176 16.79 0.82 8.62
CA PRO A 176 17.26 0.82 7.25
C PRO A 176 18.75 1.16 7.23
N THR A 177 19.54 0.27 6.68
CA THR A 177 20.95 0.53 6.37
C THR A 177 21.03 1.77 5.48
N SER A 178 21.68 2.81 5.93
CA SER A 178 22.05 3.96 5.14
C SER A 178 23.17 3.55 4.16
N ALA A 179 22.79 2.92 3.06
CA ALA A 179 23.69 2.75 1.94
C ALA A 179 23.79 4.09 1.21
N SER A 180 24.89 4.82 1.47
CA SER A 180 25.31 5.97 0.68
C SER A 180 25.59 5.51 -0.76
N PRO A 181 24.99 6.12 -1.79
CA PRO A 181 25.41 5.84 -3.16
C PRO A 181 26.74 6.54 -3.43
N LYS A 182 27.71 5.77 -3.90
CA LYS A 182 28.85 6.31 -4.65
C LYS A 182 28.41 6.64 -6.06
#